data_ab294a7531d2ff171484f40dcafd2c37
#
_entry.id   ab294a7531d2ff171484f40dcafd2c37
#
_cell.length_a   1.000
_cell.length_b   1.000
_cell.length_c   1.000
_cell.angle_alpha   90.00
_cell.angle_beta   90.00
_cell.angle_gamma   90.00
#
_symmetry.space_group_name_H-M   'P 1'
#
loop_
_entity.id
_entity.type
_entity.pdbx_description
1 polymer ?
#
loop_
_entity_poly.entity_id
_entity_poly.type
_entity_poly.pdbx_seq_one_letter_code
_entity_poly.pdbx_strand_id
1 'polypeptide(L)'
;MIKAKEYPVETHSAQAAPLRITVVTETYPPEINGVAMTLGRLVDGLLSRGHLVQLIRPRQSPDDAPSQREGLIEVLVKGYPIPNYTDLRFGLPERGQLAGLWKAHRPDIVHVSTEGPLGWSAIGTARKLRLPVTSSFHTNFQSYSGHYRLGLLKSAIEAYLRRLHNRTAATLVPTKALQTDLARRGYLNLSIMSRGVSTERFSPAKRSEALRESWGAGPKDLVMLCVGRLAKEKNLGVVLSAFSTVSAKHPTAKLVLVGDGPMKQFIQSTCPSVILAGMRTGEDLSAHYASADVFLFPSLSETYGNVVPEAMASGLAVLSYRCAAAAELIVSGTNGHLVPEGNAIRFIQTALALADTPQDIDIVRRQAAPSVARLDWAHVQDAFVETLRSVISAHENPLEASKGTLSTRPVSQPIA
;
A
#
# COMPACT_ATOMS: atom_id res chain seq x y z
N MET A 1 16.78 61.06 7.13
CA MET A 1 16.60 59.63 7.37
C MET A 1 15.11 59.29 7.18
N ILE A 2 14.76 58.77 6.02
CA ILE A 2 13.37 58.39 5.68
C ILE A 2 13.28 56.90 6.01
N LYS A 3 12.41 56.55 7.00
CA LYS A 3 12.11 55.14 7.34
C LYS A 3 11.32 54.50 6.20
N ALA A 4 11.91 53.47 5.59
CA ALA A 4 11.18 52.59 4.66
C ALA A 4 10.04 51.88 5.41
N LYS A 5 8.82 52.03 4.92
CA LYS A 5 7.66 51.23 5.36
C LYS A 5 7.80 49.83 4.73
N GLU A 6 8.07 48.82 5.55
CA GLU A 6 7.91 47.42 5.14
C GLU A 6 6.40 47.12 5.04
N TYR A 7 5.98 46.80 3.85
CA TYR A 7 4.65 46.21 3.61
C TYR A 7 4.77 44.71 3.77
N PRO A 8 3.92 44.04 4.57
CA PRO A 8 3.91 42.59 4.63
C PRO A 8 3.42 42.06 3.26
N VAL A 9 4.28 41.35 2.56
CA VAL A 9 3.92 40.58 1.38
C VAL A 9 3.21 39.32 1.89
N GLU A 10 1.90 39.36 1.95
CA GLU A 10 1.08 38.15 2.08
C GLU A 10 1.27 37.35 0.79
N THR A 11 2.16 36.36 0.82
CA THR A 11 2.22 35.31 -0.19
C THR A 11 1.04 34.38 0.01
N HIS A 12 -0.13 34.74 -0.51
CA HIS A 12 -1.18 33.78 -0.78
C HIS A 12 -0.63 32.84 -1.86
N SER A 13 -0.21 31.65 -1.48
CA SER A 13 -0.05 30.57 -2.44
C SER A 13 -1.43 30.33 -3.03
N ALA A 14 -1.62 30.73 -4.29
CA ALA A 14 -2.87 30.51 -5.02
C ALA A 14 -3.18 29.01 -4.95
N GLN A 15 -4.16 28.66 -4.16
CA GLN A 15 -4.61 27.30 -4.01
C GLN A 15 -5.12 26.86 -5.40
N ALA A 16 -4.41 25.92 -6.02
CA ALA A 16 -4.72 25.50 -7.39
C ALA A 16 -6.16 24.98 -7.47
N ALA A 17 -6.92 25.37 -8.51
CA ALA A 17 -8.33 25.06 -8.67
C ALA A 17 -8.68 23.59 -8.39
N PRO A 18 -9.83 23.30 -7.77
CA PRO A 18 -10.31 21.93 -7.57
C PRO A 18 -10.40 21.16 -8.88
N LEU A 19 -10.02 19.88 -8.85
CA LEU A 19 -10.15 18.96 -9.98
C LEU A 19 -11.43 18.12 -9.84
N ARG A 20 -12.00 17.73 -10.98
CA ARG A 20 -12.99 16.65 -11.09
C ARG A 20 -12.27 15.37 -11.47
N ILE A 21 -12.14 14.45 -10.53
CA ILE A 21 -11.36 13.24 -10.70
C ILE A 21 -12.29 12.04 -10.73
N THR A 22 -12.27 11.26 -11.79
CA THR A 22 -12.92 9.94 -11.76
C THR A 22 -11.94 8.89 -11.27
N VAL A 23 -12.33 8.11 -10.26
CA VAL A 23 -11.62 6.92 -9.77
C VAL A 23 -12.44 5.70 -10.13
N VAL A 24 -11.85 4.80 -10.93
CA VAL A 24 -12.47 3.52 -11.33
C VAL A 24 -11.74 2.38 -10.66
N THR A 25 -12.45 1.56 -9.91
CA THR A 25 -11.87 0.44 -9.16
C THR A 25 -12.84 -0.73 -9.04
N GLU A 26 -12.33 -1.94 -8.90
CA GLU A 26 -13.11 -3.15 -8.63
C GLU A 26 -13.10 -3.55 -7.16
N THR A 27 -12.24 -2.90 -6.34
CA THR A 27 -12.14 -3.10 -4.90
C THR A 27 -12.14 -1.76 -4.17
N TYR A 28 -12.95 -1.65 -3.11
CA TYR A 28 -13.10 -0.42 -2.31
C TYR A 28 -13.66 -0.78 -0.93
N PRO A 29 -13.47 0.02 0.13
CA PRO A 29 -14.16 -0.22 1.40
C PRO A 29 -15.68 -0.41 1.23
N PRO A 30 -16.30 -1.35 1.99
CA PRO A 30 -15.79 -2.00 3.20
C PRO A 30 -14.94 -3.26 3.00
N GLU A 31 -14.49 -3.59 1.78
CA GLU A 31 -13.54 -4.69 1.58
C GLU A 31 -12.23 -4.44 2.36
N ILE A 32 -11.75 -5.47 3.07
CA ILE A 32 -10.53 -5.40 3.88
C ILE A 32 -9.36 -6.01 3.11
N ASN A 33 -8.79 -5.21 2.22
CA ASN A 33 -7.53 -5.54 1.53
C ASN A 33 -6.68 -4.29 1.31
N GLY A 34 -5.39 -4.48 1.03
CA GLY A 34 -4.43 -3.37 0.93
C GLY A 34 -4.74 -2.36 -0.18
N VAL A 35 -5.40 -2.77 -1.27
CA VAL A 35 -5.80 -1.88 -2.38
C VAL A 35 -7.03 -1.07 -1.98
N ALA A 36 -8.08 -1.73 -1.47
CA ALA A 36 -9.30 -1.07 -1.01
C ALA A 36 -9.00 0.01 0.03
N MET A 37 -8.18 -0.33 1.05
CA MET A 37 -7.79 0.62 2.09
C MET A 37 -6.98 1.80 1.55
N THR A 38 -6.08 1.56 0.60
CA THR A 38 -5.31 2.62 -0.08
C THR A 38 -6.23 3.57 -0.83
N LEU A 39 -7.19 3.02 -1.58
CA LEU A 39 -8.14 3.82 -2.38
C LEU A 39 -9.12 4.60 -1.51
N GLY A 40 -9.60 4.02 -0.42
CA GLY A 40 -10.42 4.74 0.55
C GLY A 40 -9.69 5.98 1.08
N ARG A 41 -8.43 5.81 1.53
CA ARG A 41 -7.59 6.92 2.00
C ARG A 41 -7.31 7.96 0.90
N LEU A 42 -7.12 7.50 -0.33
CA LEU A 42 -6.87 8.40 -1.45
C LEU A 42 -8.12 9.26 -1.75
N VAL A 43 -9.29 8.63 -1.85
CA VAL A 43 -10.57 9.34 -2.08
C VAL A 43 -10.87 10.31 -0.94
N ASP A 44 -10.71 9.88 0.31
CA ASP A 44 -10.89 10.75 1.49
C ASP A 44 -9.97 11.98 1.42
N GLY A 45 -8.72 11.77 1.04
CA GLY A 45 -7.75 12.85 0.90
C GLY A 45 -8.04 13.81 -0.27
N LEU A 46 -8.60 13.31 -1.37
CA LEU A 46 -9.05 14.17 -2.48
C LEU A 46 -10.24 15.03 -2.07
N LEU A 47 -11.22 14.45 -1.40
CA LEU A 47 -12.40 15.17 -0.91
C LEU A 47 -12.04 16.22 0.13
N SER A 48 -11.15 15.90 1.07
CA SER A 48 -10.68 16.84 2.11
C SER A 48 -9.91 18.04 1.54
N ARG A 49 -9.36 17.91 0.32
CA ARG A 49 -8.71 19.00 -0.43
C ARG A 49 -9.66 19.78 -1.34
N GLY A 50 -10.97 19.49 -1.24
CA GLY A 50 -12.01 20.16 -2.03
C GLY A 50 -12.12 19.68 -3.48
N HIS A 51 -11.48 18.58 -3.86
CA HIS A 51 -11.67 18.00 -5.19
C HIS A 51 -13.02 17.30 -5.30
N LEU A 52 -13.59 17.28 -6.50
CA LEU A 52 -14.80 16.53 -6.81
C LEU A 52 -14.42 15.13 -7.32
N VAL A 53 -14.94 14.10 -6.69
CA VAL A 53 -14.60 12.71 -7.00
C VAL A 53 -15.81 11.97 -7.56
N GLN A 54 -15.65 11.33 -8.72
CA GLN A 54 -16.56 10.32 -9.25
C GLN A 54 -15.96 8.95 -8.96
N LEU A 55 -16.50 8.22 -7.99
CA LEU A 55 -16.06 6.85 -7.67
C LEU A 55 -16.95 5.84 -8.40
N ILE A 56 -16.33 5.02 -9.25
CA ILE A 56 -17.03 3.98 -10.01
C ILE A 56 -16.51 2.62 -9.58
N ARG A 57 -17.39 1.81 -9.00
CA ARG A 57 -17.05 0.48 -8.48
C ARG A 57 -18.18 -0.52 -8.65
N PRO A 58 -17.92 -1.85 -8.61
CA PRO A 58 -18.97 -2.84 -8.57
C PRO A 58 -19.75 -2.78 -7.25
N ARG A 59 -21.04 -3.11 -7.31
CA ARG A 59 -21.88 -3.36 -6.14
C ARG A 59 -21.38 -4.61 -5.41
N GLN A 60 -21.13 -4.49 -4.10
CA GLN A 60 -20.54 -5.58 -3.30
C GLN A 60 -21.61 -6.50 -2.67
N SER A 61 -22.78 -5.95 -2.34
CA SER A 61 -23.92 -6.72 -1.83
C SER A 61 -25.21 -6.21 -2.45
N PRO A 62 -26.34 -6.93 -2.32
CA PRO A 62 -27.65 -6.44 -2.74
C PRO A 62 -28.04 -5.12 -2.08
N ASP A 63 -27.67 -4.93 -0.81
CA ASP A 63 -28.00 -3.76 0.01
C ASP A 63 -26.98 -2.63 -0.13
N ASP A 64 -25.93 -2.82 -0.95
CA ASP A 64 -24.92 -1.79 -1.18
C ASP A 64 -25.52 -0.59 -1.90
N ALA A 65 -25.41 0.59 -1.31
CA ALA A 65 -25.96 1.84 -1.81
C ALA A 65 -24.83 2.89 -1.99
N PRO A 66 -24.97 3.80 -2.96
CA PRO A 66 -24.02 4.89 -3.13
C PRO A 66 -23.92 5.75 -1.86
N SER A 67 -22.71 6.11 -1.49
CA SER A 67 -22.43 7.01 -0.38
C SER A 67 -22.92 8.42 -0.69
N GLN A 68 -23.53 9.08 0.30
CA GLN A 68 -23.98 10.48 0.21
C GLN A 68 -22.97 11.38 0.94
N ARG A 69 -21.84 11.65 0.29
CA ARG A 69 -20.81 12.55 0.81
C ARG A 69 -20.67 13.76 -0.10
N GLU A 70 -20.46 14.92 0.49
CA GLU A 70 -20.20 16.15 -0.27
C GLU A 70 -18.96 15.99 -1.17
N GLY A 71 -19.05 16.45 -2.40
CA GLY A 71 -17.98 16.31 -3.39
C GLY A 71 -17.82 14.92 -4.01
N LEU A 72 -18.59 13.90 -3.57
CA LEU A 72 -18.52 12.53 -4.06
C LEU A 72 -19.77 12.17 -4.88
N ILE A 73 -19.55 11.71 -6.11
CA ILE A 73 -20.55 11.02 -6.93
C ILE A 73 -20.15 9.56 -7.00
N GLU A 74 -20.84 8.69 -6.28
CA GLU A 74 -20.55 7.25 -6.33
C GLU A 74 -21.49 6.53 -7.28
N VAL A 75 -20.94 5.74 -8.21
CA VAL A 75 -21.67 4.98 -9.22
C VAL A 75 -21.38 3.50 -9.04
N LEU A 76 -22.43 2.74 -8.70
CA LEU A 76 -22.36 1.30 -8.54
C LEU A 76 -22.72 0.59 -9.85
N VAL A 77 -21.78 -0.19 -10.36
CA VAL A 77 -21.96 -1.03 -11.55
C VAL A 77 -22.24 -2.49 -11.16
N LYS A 78 -22.70 -3.29 -12.14
CA LYS A 78 -22.89 -4.73 -11.93
C LYS A 78 -21.55 -5.41 -11.68
N GLY A 79 -21.48 -6.24 -10.62
CA GLY A 79 -20.32 -7.01 -10.25
C GLY A 79 -20.62 -8.49 -10.06
N TYR A 80 -19.64 -9.35 -10.38
CA TYR A 80 -19.71 -10.79 -10.18
C TYR A 80 -18.60 -11.25 -9.24
N PRO A 81 -18.85 -12.27 -8.39
CA PRO A 81 -17.82 -12.81 -7.51
C PRO A 81 -16.67 -13.43 -8.31
N ILE A 82 -15.45 -13.29 -7.81
CA ILE A 82 -14.28 -13.94 -8.39
C ILE A 82 -14.31 -15.43 -7.97
N PRO A 83 -14.19 -16.39 -8.88
CA PRO A 83 -14.10 -17.80 -8.54
C PRO A 83 -13.00 -18.06 -7.51
N ASN A 84 -13.29 -18.81 -6.46
CA ASN A 84 -12.43 -19.09 -5.29
C ASN A 84 -12.16 -17.91 -4.35
N TYR A 85 -12.68 -16.70 -4.62
CA TYR A 85 -12.58 -15.51 -3.78
C TYR A 85 -13.95 -14.82 -3.72
N THR A 86 -14.92 -15.47 -3.09
CA THR A 86 -16.35 -15.06 -3.08
C THR A 86 -16.59 -13.68 -2.51
N ASP A 87 -15.68 -13.20 -1.66
CA ASP A 87 -15.72 -11.86 -1.05
C ASP A 87 -15.20 -10.75 -1.97
N LEU A 88 -14.55 -11.13 -3.09
CA LEU A 88 -14.06 -10.19 -4.08
C LEU A 88 -14.94 -10.23 -5.32
N ARG A 89 -15.19 -9.06 -5.91
CA ARG A 89 -16.00 -8.93 -7.13
C ARG A 89 -15.23 -8.21 -8.22
N PHE A 90 -15.45 -8.62 -9.47
CA PHE A 90 -15.03 -7.84 -10.63
C PHE A 90 -16.24 -7.13 -11.25
N GLY A 91 -16.02 -5.92 -11.76
CA GLY A 91 -17.04 -5.14 -12.44
C GLY A 91 -17.17 -5.51 -13.91
N LEU A 92 -18.41 -5.51 -14.42
CA LEU A 92 -18.64 -5.70 -15.85
C LEU A 92 -18.22 -4.45 -16.65
N PRO A 93 -17.93 -4.61 -17.95
CA PRO A 93 -17.70 -3.48 -18.84
C PRO A 93 -18.96 -2.60 -18.99
N GLU A 94 -18.87 -1.32 -18.60
CA GLU A 94 -20.04 -0.39 -18.59
C GLU A 94 -19.82 0.83 -19.50
N ARG A 95 -19.40 0.59 -20.75
CA ARG A 95 -19.05 1.67 -21.70
C ARG A 95 -20.18 2.68 -21.91
N GLY A 96 -21.43 2.23 -21.98
CA GLY A 96 -22.60 3.09 -22.19
C GLY A 96 -22.85 4.03 -21.02
N GLN A 97 -22.89 3.46 -19.81
CA GLN A 97 -23.09 4.21 -18.56
C GLN A 97 -21.96 5.21 -18.30
N LEU A 98 -20.69 4.77 -18.49
CA LEU A 98 -19.53 5.64 -18.37
C LEU A 98 -19.55 6.80 -19.37
N ALA A 99 -19.90 6.53 -20.63
CA ALA A 99 -19.99 7.56 -21.65
C ALA A 99 -21.11 8.58 -21.34
N GLY A 100 -22.25 8.12 -20.85
CA GLY A 100 -23.35 8.99 -20.42
C GLY A 100 -22.94 9.89 -19.24
N LEU A 101 -22.35 9.28 -18.20
CA LEU A 101 -21.85 10.00 -17.03
C LEU A 101 -20.82 11.07 -17.39
N TRP A 102 -19.81 10.72 -18.19
CA TRP A 102 -18.73 11.65 -18.53
C TRP A 102 -19.09 12.70 -19.61
N LYS A 103 -20.18 12.51 -20.33
CA LYS A 103 -20.77 13.57 -21.16
C LYS A 103 -21.56 14.59 -20.32
N ALA A 104 -22.30 14.11 -19.31
CA ALA A 104 -23.08 14.97 -18.41
C ALA A 104 -22.19 15.66 -17.35
N HIS A 105 -21.25 14.94 -16.78
CA HIS A 105 -20.35 15.39 -15.71
C HIS A 105 -18.90 15.10 -16.10
N ARG A 106 -18.37 15.87 -17.07
CA ARG A 106 -17.04 15.67 -17.62
C ARG A 106 -15.96 15.78 -16.54
N PRO A 107 -15.14 14.74 -16.29
CA PRO A 107 -14.01 14.83 -15.42
C PRO A 107 -12.81 15.50 -16.12
N ASP A 108 -11.89 16.06 -15.33
CA ASP A 108 -10.62 16.56 -15.82
C ASP A 108 -9.65 15.40 -16.08
N ILE A 109 -9.78 14.32 -15.34
CA ILE A 109 -8.95 13.11 -15.48
C ILE A 109 -9.67 11.85 -14.97
N VAL A 110 -9.35 10.71 -15.61
CA VAL A 110 -9.80 9.38 -15.19
C VAL A 110 -8.61 8.59 -14.64
N HIS A 111 -8.71 8.14 -13.40
CA HIS A 111 -7.74 7.25 -12.76
C HIS A 111 -8.32 5.85 -12.63
N VAL A 112 -7.66 4.86 -13.24
CA VAL A 112 -8.07 3.45 -13.19
C VAL A 112 -7.16 2.69 -12.23
N SER A 113 -7.71 2.25 -11.11
CA SER A 113 -6.93 1.65 -10.03
C SER A 113 -6.85 0.13 -10.09
N THR A 114 -7.69 -0.52 -10.89
CA THR A 114 -7.69 -1.99 -11.03
C THR A 114 -7.80 -2.40 -12.49
N GLU A 115 -7.20 -3.55 -12.80
CA GLU A 115 -6.93 -4.01 -14.16
C GLU A 115 -8.02 -4.91 -14.74
N GLY A 116 -9.18 -5.02 -14.09
CA GLY A 116 -10.27 -5.88 -14.53
C GLY A 116 -11.09 -5.34 -15.71
N PRO A 117 -12.18 -6.02 -16.07
CA PRO A 117 -13.00 -5.66 -17.22
C PRO A 117 -13.63 -4.27 -17.14
N LEU A 118 -14.00 -3.81 -15.94
CA LEU A 118 -14.49 -2.45 -15.69
C LEU A 118 -13.38 -1.42 -16.02
N GLY A 119 -12.18 -1.62 -15.49
CA GLY A 119 -11.02 -0.75 -15.77
C GLY A 119 -10.69 -0.69 -17.26
N TRP A 120 -10.69 -1.82 -17.95
CA TRP A 120 -10.50 -1.88 -19.40
C TRP A 120 -11.53 -1.05 -20.16
N SER A 121 -12.81 -1.17 -19.79
CA SER A 121 -13.90 -0.43 -20.43
C SER A 121 -13.80 1.07 -20.16
N ALA A 122 -13.37 1.45 -18.96
CA ALA A 122 -13.16 2.83 -18.56
C ALA A 122 -12.05 3.50 -19.37
N ILE A 123 -10.88 2.87 -19.51
CA ILE A 123 -9.79 3.36 -20.35
C ILE A 123 -10.26 3.55 -21.80
N GLY A 124 -10.98 2.56 -22.33
CA GLY A 124 -11.50 2.62 -23.71
C GLY A 124 -12.49 3.77 -23.93
N THR A 125 -13.37 4.01 -22.96
CA THR A 125 -14.39 5.07 -23.02
C THR A 125 -13.74 6.46 -22.83
N ALA A 126 -12.85 6.62 -21.86
CA ALA A 126 -12.14 7.87 -21.61
C ALA A 126 -11.34 8.32 -22.86
N ARG A 127 -10.61 7.39 -23.49
CA ARG A 127 -9.87 7.68 -24.74
C ARG A 127 -10.77 8.12 -25.90
N LYS A 128 -11.94 7.50 -26.05
CA LYS A 128 -12.93 7.93 -27.07
C LYS A 128 -13.44 9.34 -26.82
N LEU A 129 -13.58 9.72 -25.54
CA LEU A 129 -14.02 11.06 -25.12
C LEU A 129 -12.86 12.06 -25.01
N ARG A 130 -11.64 11.67 -25.40
CA ARG A 130 -10.43 12.49 -25.30
C ARG A 130 -10.23 13.02 -23.88
N LEU A 131 -10.37 12.14 -22.88
CA LEU A 131 -10.05 12.42 -21.48
C LEU A 131 -8.66 11.89 -21.17
N PRO A 132 -7.83 12.61 -20.40
CA PRO A 132 -6.58 12.08 -19.91
C PRO A 132 -6.84 10.92 -18.95
N VAL A 133 -5.99 9.87 -19.02
CA VAL A 133 -6.16 8.65 -18.24
C VAL A 133 -4.86 8.28 -17.56
N THR A 134 -4.92 8.02 -16.26
CA THR A 134 -3.84 7.38 -15.49
C THR A 134 -4.30 6.02 -14.97
N SER A 135 -3.35 5.19 -14.59
CA SER A 135 -3.64 3.91 -13.93
C SER A 135 -2.69 3.64 -12.78
N SER A 136 -3.09 2.76 -11.84
CA SER A 136 -2.21 2.21 -10.81
C SER A 136 -1.99 0.73 -11.04
N PHE A 137 -0.77 0.28 -10.77
CA PHE A 137 -0.40 -1.13 -10.85
C PHE A 137 -0.45 -1.74 -9.45
N HIS A 138 -1.41 -2.64 -9.23
CA HIS A 138 -1.63 -3.31 -7.95
C HIS A 138 -1.48 -4.84 -8.00
N THR A 139 -1.26 -5.39 -9.20
CA THR A 139 -1.22 -6.83 -9.42
C THR A 139 0.10 -7.43 -8.94
N ASN A 140 0.02 -8.51 -8.17
CA ASN A 140 1.18 -9.30 -7.80
C ASN A 140 1.31 -10.52 -8.72
N PHE A 141 2.22 -10.44 -9.69
CA PHE A 141 2.47 -11.54 -10.65
C PHE A 141 2.98 -12.82 -9.99
N GLN A 142 3.68 -12.73 -8.88
CA GLN A 142 4.23 -13.92 -8.23
C GLN A 142 3.15 -14.79 -7.60
N SER A 143 2.09 -14.20 -7.07
CA SER A 143 0.96 -14.94 -6.52
C SER A 143 0.18 -15.74 -7.59
N TYR A 144 0.19 -15.29 -8.84
CA TYR A 144 -0.44 -16.04 -9.95
C TYR A 144 0.41 -17.20 -10.45
N SER A 145 1.73 -17.18 -10.24
CA SER A 145 2.63 -18.24 -10.74
C SER A 145 2.65 -19.50 -9.88
N GLY A 146 2.31 -19.40 -8.59
CA GLY A 146 2.38 -20.53 -7.65
C GLY A 146 1.15 -21.43 -7.63
N HIS A 147 -0.01 -20.98 -8.11
CA HIS A 147 -1.28 -21.69 -7.97
C HIS A 147 -1.87 -22.26 -9.27
N TYR A 148 -1.30 -21.89 -10.43
CA TYR A 148 -1.83 -22.36 -11.71
C TYR A 148 -0.70 -22.96 -12.57
N ARG A 149 -0.82 -24.21 -12.97
CA ARG A 149 -0.03 -24.91 -14.00
C ARG A 149 -0.22 -24.31 -15.41
N LEU A 150 -0.16 -22.97 -15.56
CA LEU A 150 -0.68 -22.25 -16.72
C LEU A 150 0.39 -21.34 -17.36
N GLY A 151 1.49 -21.91 -17.84
CA GLY A 151 2.56 -21.14 -18.51
C GLY A 151 2.06 -20.25 -19.66
N LEU A 152 1.16 -20.73 -20.50
CA LEU A 152 0.56 -19.98 -21.62
C LEU A 152 -0.40 -18.88 -21.13
N LEU A 153 -1.18 -19.13 -20.08
CA LEU A 153 -2.11 -18.15 -19.51
C LEU A 153 -1.36 -16.98 -18.84
N LYS A 154 -0.21 -17.24 -18.24
CA LYS A 154 0.64 -16.20 -17.64
C LYS A 154 1.04 -15.17 -18.69
N SER A 155 1.53 -15.61 -19.85
CA SER A 155 1.94 -14.73 -20.94
C SER A 155 0.77 -13.92 -21.50
N ALA A 156 -0.41 -14.51 -21.60
CA ALA A 156 -1.62 -13.83 -22.06
C ALA A 156 -2.08 -12.75 -21.06
N ILE A 157 -2.07 -13.06 -19.75
CA ILE A 157 -2.39 -12.09 -18.69
C ILE A 157 -1.38 -10.94 -18.69
N GLU A 158 -0.09 -11.24 -18.81
CA GLU A 158 0.95 -10.21 -18.85
C GLU A 158 0.80 -9.31 -20.10
N ALA A 159 0.51 -9.87 -21.26
CA ALA A 159 0.25 -9.12 -22.47
C ALA A 159 -1.00 -8.23 -22.34
N TYR A 160 -2.06 -8.75 -21.70
CA TYR A 160 -3.27 -7.98 -21.40
C TYR A 160 -2.97 -6.79 -20.48
N LEU A 161 -2.29 -7.01 -19.35
CA LEU A 161 -1.97 -5.96 -18.38
C LEU A 161 -1.05 -4.90 -19.01
N ARG A 162 0.00 -5.32 -19.71
CA ARG A 162 0.87 -4.39 -20.44
C ARG A 162 0.09 -3.57 -21.45
N ARG A 163 -0.82 -4.17 -22.24
CA ARG A 163 -1.66 -3.45 -23.18
C ARG A 163 -2.61 -2.48 -22.50
N LEU A 164 -3.14 -2.83 -21.33
CA LEU A 164 -4.01 -1.97 -20.53
C LEU A 164 -3.25 -0.73 -20.07
N HIS A 165 -2.13 -0.91 -19.36
CA HIS A 165 -1.35 0.17 -18.78
C HIS A 165 -0.69 1.06 -19.86
N ASN A 166 -0.18 0.50 -20.95
CA ASN A 166 0.41 1.27 -22.05
C ASN A 166 -0.61 2.14 -22.81
N ARG A 167 -1.89 2.05 -22.51
CA ARG A 167 -2.95 2.93 -23.03
C ARG A 167 -3.23 4.13 -22.14
N THR A 168 -2.56 4.26 -21.03
CA THR A 168 -2.69 5.38 -20.07
C THR A 168 -1.51 6.33 -20.20
N ALA A 169 -1.71 7.59 -19.88
CA ALA A 169 -0.68 8.62 -19.92
C ALA A 169 0.39 8.45 -18.83
N ALA A 170 -0.02 7.90 -17.67
CA ALA A 170 0.89 7.49 -16.62
C ALA A 170 0.37 6.23 -15.90
N THR A 171 1.28 5.31 -15.56
CA THR A 171 1.01 4.15 -14.73
C THR A 171 1.77 4.30 -13.42
N LEU A 172 1.03 4.41 -12.32
CA LEU A 172 1.58 4.60 -10.98
C LEU A 172 1.99 3.26 -10.38
N VAL A 173 3.23 3.15 -9.96
CA VAL A 173 3.81 1.95 -9.35
C VAL A 173 4.38 2.25 -7.97
N PRO A 174 4.24 1.34 -6.99
CA PRO A 174 4.55 1.68 -5.60
C PRO A 174 6.05 1.71 -5.27
N THR A 175 6.92 1.08 -6.07
CA THR A 175 8.37 0.96 -5.76
C THR A 175 9.24 1.13 -6.99
N LYS A 176 10.48 1.57 -6.78
CA LYS A 176 11.50 1.68 -7.83
C LYS A 176 11.85 0.31 -8.43
N ALA A 177 11.94 -0.70 -7.58
CA ALA A 177 12.22 -2.07 -8.02
C ALA A 177 11.15 -2.57 -9.00
N LEU A 178 9.86 -2.37 -8.68
CA LEU A 178 8.76 -2.74 -9.56
C LEU A 178 8.74 -1.90 -10.84
N GLN A 179 9.01 -0.59 -10.77
CA GLN A 179 9.14 0.27 -11.95
C GLN A 179 10.19 -0.29 -12.91
N THR A 180 11.37 -0.65 -12.39
CA THR A 180 12.47 -1.18 -13.20
C THR A 180 12.12 -2.53 -13.83
N ASP A 181 11.46 -3.43 -13.08
CA ASP A 181 11.03 -4.73 -13.58
C ASP A 181 9.97 -4.60 -14.68
N LEU A 182 8.95 -3.77 -14.46
CA LEU A 182 7.90 -3.53 -15.46
C LEU A 182 8.44 -2.84 -16.73
N ALA A 183 9.38 -1.90 -16.59
CA ALA A 183 10.03 -1.26 -17.74
C ALA A 183 10.77 -2.29 -18.62
N ARG A 184 11.49 -3.24 -18.00
CA ARG A 184 12.14 -4.35 -18.72
C ARG A 184 11.15 -5.25 -19.46
N ARG A 185 9.91 -5.36 -18.96
CA ARG A 185 8.82 -6.14 -19.57
C ARG A 185 8.04 -5.34 -20.62
N GLY A 186 8.45 -4.11 -20.93
CA GLY A 186 7.86 -3.26 -21.98
C GLY A 186 6.62 -2.47 -21.53
N TYR A 187 6.46 -2.23 -20.22
CA TYR A 187 5.51 -1.24 -19.73
C TYR A 187 6.08 0.16 -19.91
N LEU A 188 5.23 1.10 -20.32
CA LEU A 188 5.57 2.48 -20.62
C LEU A 188 4.97 3.45 -19.60
N ASN A 189 5.44 4.69 -19.59
CA ASN A 189 4.88 5.79 -18.81
C ASN A 189 4.78 5.48 -17.31
N LEU A 190 5.78 4.80 -16.74
CA LEU A 190 5.81 4.37 -15.34
C LEU A 190 6.25 5.53 -14.44
N SER A 191 5.44 5.86 -13.45
CA SER A 191 5.72 6.87 -12.42
C SER A 191 5.67 6.23 -11.03
N ILE A 192 6.57 6.62 -10.13
CA ILE A 192 6.57 6.09 -8.76
C ILE A 192 5.56 6.86 -7.93
N MET A 193 4.67 6.12 -7.27
CA MET A 193 3.79 6.61 -6.23
C MET A 193 3.77 5.61 -5.07
N SER A 194 4.50 5.93 -4.02
CA SER A 194 4.52 5.13 -2.78
C SER A 194 3.13 5.11 -2.14
N ARG A 195 2.93 4.15 -1.23
CA ARG A 195 1.72 4.13 -0.41
C ARG A 195 1.97 4.86 0.90
N GLY A 196 0.92 5.50 1.40
CA GLY A 196 0.98 6.24 2.65
C GLY A 196 0.84 5.33 3.87
N VAL A 197 1.37 5.80 4.99
CA VAL A 197 1.12 5.28 6.33
C VAL A 197 0.52 6.40 7.19
N SER A 198 -0.43 6.08 8.06
CA SER A 198 -0.96 7.07 9.02
C SER A 198 -0.04 7.10 10.23
N THR A 199 0.84 8.10 10.29
CA THR A 199 1.78 8.30 11.41
C THR A 199 1.08 8.75 12.70
N GLU A 200 -0.11 9.29 12.61
CA GLU A 200 -0.98 9.56 13.75
C GLU A 200 -1.53 8.27 14.37
N ARG A 201 -2.02 7.37 13.53
CA ARG A 201 -2.56 6.07 13.97
C ARG A 201 -1.46 5.14 14.42
N PHE A 202 -0.44 4.94 13.58
CA PHE A 202 0.71 4.08 13.86
C PHE A 202 1.83 4.92 14.45
N SER A 203 1.97 4.82 15.78
CA SER A 203 2.91 5.63 16.55
C SER A 203 3.41 4.84 17.75
N PRO A 204 4.67 5.01 18.18
CA PRO A 204 5.20 4.41 19.43
C PRO A 204 4.38 4.79 20.67
N ALA A 205 3.71 5.95 20.64
CA ALA A 205 2.86 6.41 21.75
C ALA A 205 1.62 5.53 22.01
N LYS A 206 1.27 4.64 21.08
CA LYS A 206 0.17 3.67 21.24
C LYS A 206 0.56 2.41 22.02
N ARG A 207 1.80 2.33 22.54
CA ARG A 207 2.26 1.19 23.35
C ARG A 207 1.40 1.02 24.59
N SER A 208 0.99 -0.19 24.87
CA SER A 208 0.16 -0.58 26.01
C SER A 208 0.83 -1.68 26.83
N GLU A 209 1.21 -1.35 28.05
CA GLU A 209 1.78 -2.35 28.97
C GLU A 209 0.71 -3.37 29.40
N ALA A 210 -0.55 -2.95 29.58
CA ALA A 210 -1.65 -3.87 29.84
C ALA A 210 -1.86 -4.91 28.74
N LEU A 211 -1.65 -4.51 27.48
CA LEU A 211 -1.69 -5.45 26.36
C LEU A 211 -0.51 -6.43 26.42
N ARG A 212 0.68 -5.98 26.79
CA ARG A 212 1.85 -6.84 26.97
C ARG A 212 1.63 -7.84 28.12
N GLU A 213 1.08 -7.39 29.24
CA GLU A 213 0.71 -8.26 30.37
C GLU A 213 -0.29 -9.33 29.94
N SER A 214 -1.28 -9.00 29.11
CA SER A 214 -2.23 -9.98 28.57
C SER A 214 -1.57 -11.05 27.70
N TRP A 215 -0.41 -10.77 27.14
CA TRP A 215 0.44 -11.73 26.42
C TRP A 215 1.39 -12.50 27.34
N GLY A 216 1.38 -12.21 28.65
CA GLY A 216 2.31 -12.75 29.62
C GLY A 216 3.74 -12.25 29.39
N ALA A 217 3.89 -11.03 28.89
CA ALA A 217 5.17 -10.36 28.67
C ALA A 217 5.35 -9.20 29.65
N GLY A 218 6.43 -9.22 30.41
CA GLY A 218 6.85 -8.10 31.25
C GLY A 218 7.47 -6.95 30.44
N PRO A 219 7.81 -5.82 31.10
CA PRO A 219 8.33 -4.62 30.42
C PRO A 219 9.63 -4.85 29.66
N LYS A 220 10.46 -5.83 30.09
CA LYS A 220 11.77 -6.14 29.47
C LYS A 220 11.76 -7.39 28.58
N ASP A 221 10.65 -8.11 28.54
CA ASP A 221 10.56 -9.32 27.73
C ASP A 221 10.47 -8.95 26.25
N LEU A 222 11.13 -9.72 25.40
CA LEU A 222 11.10 -9.54 23.96
C LEU A 222 9.75 -9.98 23.39
N VAL A 223 9.03 -9.07 22.73
CA VAL A 223 7.81 -9.39 21.98
C VAL A 223 8.06 -9.27 20.50
N MET A 224 7.95 -10.38 19.80
CA MET A 224 8.00 -10.48 18.34
C MET A 224 6.57 -10.43 17.78
N LEU A 225 6.37 -9.72 16.69
CA LEU A 225 5.07 -9.53 16.04
C LEU A 225 5.13 -9.90 14.57
N CYS A 226 4.08 -10.53 14.08
CA CYS A 226 3.81 -10.65 12.65
C CYS A 226 2.33 -10.30 12.40
N VAL A 227 2.06 -9.45 11.41
CA VAL A 227 0.73 -8.97 11.06
C VAL A 227 0.42 -9.30 9.61
N GLY A 228 -0.74 -9.88 9.36
CA GLY A 228 -1.22 -10.17 8.01
C GLY A 228 -2.07 -11.43 7.93
N ARG A 229 -2.47 -11.79 6.72
CA ARG A 229 -3.22 -13.02 6.48
C ARG A 229 -2.38 -14.23 6.90
N LEU A 230 -2.95 -15.13 7.67
CA LEU A 230 -2.28 -16.38 8.09
C LEU A 230 -2.32 -17.41 6.94
N ALA A 231 -1.45 -17.21 5.95
CA ALA A 231 -1.42 -17.98 4.71
C ALA A 231 0.02 -18.29 4.27
N LYS A 232 0.15 -19.27 3.37
CA LYS A 232 1.46 -19.82 2.93
C LYS A 232 2.39 -18.75 2.33
N GLU A 233 1.83 -17.80 1.57
CA GLU A 233 2.59 -16.73 0.92
C GLU A 233 3.28 -15.78 1.91
N LYS A 234 2.81 -15.73 3.18
CA LYS A 234 3.43 -14.95 4.26
C LYS A 234 4.61 -15.68 4.92
N ASN A 235 4.89 -16.91 4.49
CA ASN A 235 6.04 -17.70 4.92
C ASN A 235 6.12 -17.88 6.45
N LEU A 236 4.95 -18.11 7.08
CA LEU A 236 4.83 -18.21 8.53
C LEU A 236 5.71 -19.32 9.13
N GLY A 237 6.06 -20.35 8.36
CA GLY A 237 6.99 -21.38 8.80
C GLY A 237 8.35 -20.80 9.23
N VAL A 238 8.87 -19.79 8.52
CA VAL A 238 10.11 -19.10 8.89
C VAL A 238 9.92 -18.26 10.16
N VAL A 239 8.75 -17.61 10.32
CA VAL A 239 8.42 -16.86 11.56
C VAL A 239 8.41 -17.80 12.77
N LEU A 240 7.75 -18.95 12.65
CA LEU A 240 7.67 -19.95 13.72
C LEU A 240 9.04 -20.54 14.05
N SER A 241 9.87 -20.84 13.04
CA SER A 241 11.24 -21.33 13.24
C SER A 241 12.13 -20.28 13.90
N ALA A 242 12.01 -19.01 13.53
CA ALA A 242 12.73 -17.91 14.16
C ALA A 242 12.35 -17.79 15.63
N PHE A 243 11.04 -17.82 15.94
CA PHE A 243 10.56 -17.77 17.30
C PHE A 243 11.00 -18.99 18.11
N SER A 244 10.91 -20.20 17.58
CA SER A 244 11.38 -21.42 18.26
C SER A 244 12.87 -21.34 18.61
N THR A 245 13.70 -20.82 17.70
CA THR A 245 15.15 -20.63 17.94
C THR A 245 15.40 -19.57 19.02
N VAL A 246 14.67 -18.46 18.99
CA VAL A 246 14.79 -17.39 19.99
C VAL A 246 14.30 -17.86 21.35
N SER A 247 13.11 -18.48 21.44
CA SER A 247 12.52 -18.91 22.72
C SER A 247 13.32 -20.01 23.41
N ALA A 248 14.07 -20.82 22.68
CA ALA A 248 14.98 -21.81 23.25
C ALA A 248 16.11 -21.17 24.09
N LYS A 249 16.55 -19.96 23.72
CA LYS A 249 17.60 -19.21 24.43
C LYS A 249 17.01 -18.12 25.35
N HIS A 250 15.88 -17.56 24.97
CA HIS A 250 15.15 -16.49 25.68
C HIS A 250 13.73 -16.95 26.01
N PRO A 251 13.53 -17.75 27.09
CA PRO A 251 12.24 -18.41 27.39
C PRO A 251 11.08 -17.43 27.66
N THR A 252 11.37 -16.20 28.05
CA THR A 252 10.33 -15.18 28.28
C THR A 252 9.88 -14.48 26.99
N ALA A 253 10.57 -14.70 25.88
CA ALA A 253 10.18 -14.13 24.58
C ALA A 253 8.78 -14.58 24.16
N LYS A 254 8.01 -13.68 23.55
CA LYS A 254 6.66 -13.94 23.03
C LYS A 254 6.60 -13.72 21.53
N LEU A 255 5.75 -14.50 20.85
CA LEU A 255 5.35 -14.24 19.48
C LEU A 255 3.85 -14.00 19.41
N VAL A 256 3.47 -12.85 18.86
CA VAL A 256 2.08 -12.46 18.61
C VAL A 256 1.84 -12.47 17.10
N LEU A 257 0.80 -13.19 16.67
CA LEU A 257 0.34 -13.18 15.28
C LEU A 257 -1.02 -12.47 15.20
N VAL A 258 -1.07 -11.38 14.45
CA VAL A 258 -2.30 -10.61 14.22
C VAL A 258 -2.81 -10.90 12.81
N GLY A 259 -4.05 -11.35 12.72
CA GLY A 259 -4.72 -11.71 11.47
C GLY A 259 -5.45 -13.03 11.55
N ASP A 260 -6.02 -13.44 10.43
CA ASP A 260 -6.71 -14.72 10.28
C ASP A 260 -6.36 -15.37 8.93
N GLY A 261 -6.64 -16.64 8.77
CA GLY A 261 -6.38 -17.35 7.52
C GLY A 261 -6.25 -18.86 7.66
N PRO A 262 -6.05 -19.55 6.53
CA PRO A 262 -6.10 -21.02 6.46
C PRO A 262 -5.02 -21.72 7.29
N MET A 263 -3.93 -21.04 7.68
CA MET A 263 -2.88 -21.63 8.51
C MET A 263 -3.15 -21.57 10.02
N LYS A 264 -4.23 -20.94 10.48
CA LYS A 264 -4.52 -20.74 11.91
C LYS A 264 -4.53 -22.05 12.70
N GLN A 265 -5.26 -23.06 12.22
CA GLN A 265 -5.33 -24.37 12.90
C GLN A 265 -3.98 -25.07 12.94
N PHE A 266 -3.23 -25.01 11.83
CA PHE A 266 -1.87 -25.57 11.78
C PHE A 266 -0.95 -24.91 12.81
N ILE A 267 -0.98 -23.59 12.94
CA ILE A 267 -0.16 -22.84 13.90
C ILE A 267 -0.55 -23.23 15.34
N GLN A 268 -1.84 -23.29 15.66
CA GLN A 268 -2.34 -23.69 16.98
C GLN A 268 -1.85 -25.08 17.41
N SER A 269 -1.85 -26.02 16.47
CA SER A 269 -1.43 -27.40 16.75
C SER A 269 0.10 -27.55 16.82
N THR A 270 0.85 -26.78 16.05
CA THR A 270 2.32 -26.93 15.91
C THR A 270 3.08 -26.11 16.96
N CYS A 271 2.57 -24.94 17.31
CA CYS A 271 3.23 -23.98 18.21
C CYS A 271 2.22 -23.38 19.22
N PRO A 272 1.78 -24.15 20.25
CA PRO A 272 0.76 -23.69 21.21
C PRO A 272 1.15 -22.45 22.01
N SER A 273 2.46 -22.17 22.11
CA SER A 273 2.99 -20.99 22.82
C SER A 273 2.86 -19.68 22.03
N VAL A 274 2.47 -19.75 20.75
CA VAL A 274 2.24 -18.56 19.92
C VAL A 274 0.88 -17.94 20.24
N ILE A 275 0.85 -16.63 20.42
CA ILE A 275 -0.35 -15.88 20.73
C ILE A 275 -1.05 -15.51 19.42
N LEU A 276 -2.22 -16.08 19.16
CA LEU A 276 -3.08 -15.76 18.02
C LEU A 276 -4.05 -14.67 18.43
N ALA A 277 -3.72 -13.42 18.12
CA ALA A 277 -4.56 -12.28 18.49
C ALA A 277 -5.84 -12.17 17.63
N GLY A 278 -5.93 -12.91 16.51
CA GLY A 278 -7.04 -12.78 15.56
C GLY A 278 -6.97 -11.51 14.71
N MET A 279 -8.05 -11.23 13.99
CA MET A 279 -8.14 -10.00 13.17
C MET A 279 -8.26 -8.79 14.10
N ARG A 280 -7.39 -7.79 13.87
CA ARG A 280 -7.40 -6.51 14.58
C ARG A 280 -7.49 -5.36 13.59
N THR A 281 -8.14 -4.27 13.96
CA THR A 281 -8.32 -3.07 13.12
C THR A 281 -8.27 -1.80 13.98
N GLY A 282 -8.17 -0.64 13.35
CA GLY A 282 -8.26 0.65 14.05
C GLY A 282 -7.18 0.83 15.12
N GLU A 283 -7.57 1.37 16.27
CA GLU A 283 -6.68 1.64 17.41
C GLU A 283 -6.15 0.36 18.06
N ASP A 284 -6.94 -0.71 18.06
CA ASP A 284 -6.50 -2.01 18.59
C ASP A 284 -5.32 -2.59 17.78
N LEU A 285 -5.38 -2.49 16.44
CA LEU A 285 -4.24 -2.87 15.59
C LEU A 285 -3.01 -2.00 15.88
N SER A 286 -3.19 -0.70 16.04
CA SER A 286 -2.10 0.23 16.36
C SER A 286 -1.43 -0.09 17.68
N ALA A 287 -2.23 -0.43 18.71
CA ALA A 287 -1.72 -0.84 20.00
C ALA A 287 -0.92 -2.16 19.91
N HIS A 288 -1.37 -3.13 19.09
CA HIS A 288 -0.64 -4.38 18.87
C HIS A 288 0.73 -4.12 18.24
N TYR A 289 0.83 -3.26 17.22
CA TYR A 289 2.12 -2.87 16.66
C TYR A 289 3.00 -2.20 17.73
N ALA A 290 2.55 -1.14 18.35
CA ALA A 290 3.36 -0.34 19.27
C ALA A 290 3.80 -1.13 20.53
N SER A 291 3.05 -2.13 20.93
CA SER A 291 3.34 -2.95 22.11
C SER A 291 4.35 -4.08 21.88
N ALA A 292 4.75 -4.33 20.62
CA ALA A 292 5.83 -5.25 20.29
C ALA A 292 7.18 -4.53 20.19
N ASP A 293 8.25 -5.31 20.00
CA ASP A 293 9.62 -4.82 19.92
C ASP A 293 10.26 -5.11 18.56
N VAL A 294 10.02 -6.30 18.00
CA VAL A 294 10.53 -6.74 16.70
C VAL A 294 9.38 -7.17 15.80
N PHE A 295 9.36 -6.68 14.57
CA PHE A 295 8.41 -7.09 13.55
C PHE A 295 9.06 -8.07 12.58
N LEU A 296 8.48 -9.27 12.42
CA LEU A 296 8.99 -10.33 11.55
C LEU A 296 8.19 -10.38 10.24
N PHE A 297 8.87 -10.17 9.10
CA PHE A 297 8.21 -10.13 7.80
C PHE A 297 8.99 -10.87 6.70
N PRO A 298 9.04 -12.22 6.71
CA PRO A 298 9.68 -13.02 5.67
C PRO A 298 8.73 -13.33 4.50
N SER A 299 7.83 -12.40 4.13
CA SER A 299 6.89 -12.60 3.03
C SER A 299 7.62 -12.77 1.70
N LEU A 300 7.15 -13.71 0.87
CA LEU A 300 7.72 -14.03 -0.44
C LEU A 300 6.98 -13.32 -1.60
N SER A 301 5.85 -12.67 -1.32
CA SER A 301 4.96 -12.20 -2.36
C SER A 301 4.22 -10.93 -1.91
N GLU A 302 4.80 -9.78 -2.25
CA GLU A 302 4.21 -8.48 -1.94
C GLU A 302 4.21 -7.55 -3.16
N THR A 303 3.13 -6.81 -3.35
CA THR A 303 3.16 -5.68 -4.27
C THR A 303 3.82 -4.46 -3.61
N TYR A 304 3.50 -4.22 -2.34
CA TYR A 304 4.11 -3.18 -1.52
C TYR A 304 4.41 -3.65 -0.09
N GLY A 305 3.42 -4.23 0.61
CA GLY A 305 3.57 -4.67 2.00
C GLY A 305 3.35 -3.53 3.00
N ASN A 306 2.14 -2.97 3.04
CA ASN A 306 1.75 -1.85 3.93
C ASN A 306 2.12 -2.08 5.40
N VAL A 307 2.15 -3.33 5.85
CA VAL A 307 2.50 -3.71 7.22
C VAL A 307 3.94 -3.31 7.62
N VAL A 308 4.86 -3.16 6.64
CA VAL A 308 6.23 -2.72 6.90
C VAL A 308 6.29 -1.26 7.35
N PRO A 309 5.78 -0.27 6.57
CA PRO A 309 5.75 1.11 7.05
C PRO A 309 4.85 1.30 8.28
N GLU A 310 3.79 0.49 8.50
CA GLU A 310 2.99 0.51 9.72
C GLU A 310 3.83 0.08 10.94
N ALA A 311 4.61 -0.99 10.83
CA ALA A 311 5.51 -1.45 11.88
C ALA A 311 6.61 -0.41 12.17
N MET A 312 7.24 0.15 11.13
CA MET A 312 8.25 1.20 11.27
C MET A 312 7.69 2.44 11.95
N ALA A 313 6.51 2.94 11.51
CA ALA A 313 5.83 4.08 12.11
C ALA A 313 5.47 3.86 13.57
N SER A 314 5.16 2.62 13.95
CA SER A 314 4.91 2.21 15.35
C SER A 314 6.18 2.02 16.17
N GLY A 315 7.37 2.26 15.59
CA GLY A 315 8.65 2.19 16.29
C GLY A 315 9.13 0.76 16.55
N LEU A 316 8.86 -0.21 15.68
CA LEU A 316 9.39 -1.56 15.78
C LEU A 316 10.71 -1.71 15.02
N ALA A 317 11.59 -2.56 15.52
CA ALA A 317 12.72 -3.07 14.76
C ALA A 317 12.20 -4.08 13.72
N VAL A 318 12.16 -3.69 12.44
CA VAL A 318 11.65 -4.56 11.37
C VAL A 318 12.75 -5.48 10.87
N LEU A 319 12.51 -6.79 10.90
CA LEU A 319 13.29 -7.81 10.23
C LEU A 319 12.50 -8.35 9.03
N SER A 320 13.00 -8.13 7.83
CA SER A 320 12.29 -8.47 6.59
C SER A 320 13.21 -9.09 5.54
N TYR A 321 12.63 -9.81 4.61
CA TYR A 321 13.30 -10.05 3.33
C TYR A 321 13.43 -8.74 2.55
N ARG A 322 14.48 -8.67 1.71
CA ARG A 322 14.74 -7.53 0.83
C ARG A 322 13.78 -7.53 -0.36
N CYS A 323 12.54 -7.15 -0.13
CA CYS A 323 11.49 -7.09 -1.16
C CYS A 323 10.53 -5.93 -0.92
N ALA A 324 9.87 -5.48 -1.95
CA ALA A 324 8.80 -4.48 -1.94
C ALA A 324 9.13 -3.24 -1.07
N ALA A 325 8.22 -2.81 -0.17
CA ALA A 325 8.43 -1.65 0.69
C ALA A 325 9.66 -1.79 1.60
N ALA A 326 9.94 -2.98 2.11
CA ALA A 326 11.11 -3.19 2.96
C ALA A 326 12.42 -2.85 2.24
N ALA A 327 12.55 -3.24 0.97
CA ALA A 327 13.75 -2.93 0.17
C ALA A 327 13.93 -1.44 -0.10
N GLU A 328 12.85 -0.65 -0.13
CA GLU A 328 12.87 0.79 -0.36
C GLU A 328 13.11 1.59 0.93
N LEU A 329 12.57 1.11 2.06
CA LEU A 329 12.48 1.89 3.29
C LEU A 329 13.56 1.55 4.30
N ILE A 330 14.10 0.32 4.28
CA ILE A 330 14.99 -0.17 5.32
C ILE A 330 16.46 -0.04 4.88
N VAL A 331 17.23 0.65 5.71
CA VAL A 331 18.69 0.65 5.72
C VAL A 331 19.12 -0.27 6.86
N SER A 332 19.68 -1.45 6.50
CA SER A 332 20.04 -2.47 7.49
C SER A 332 20.99 -1.95 8.56
N GLY A 333 20.65 -2.20 9.84
CA GLY A 333 21.40 -1.76 11.00
C GLY A 333 21.12 -0.31 11.42
N THR A 334 20.32 0.44 10.64
CA THR A 334 19.94 1.83 10.96
C THR A 334 18.49 1.91 11.43
N ASN A 335 17.54 1.52 10.58
CA ASN A 335 16.10 1.63 10.85
C ASN A 335 15.33 0.32 10.66
N GLY A 336 16.05 -0.80 10.52
CA GLY A 336 15.53 -2.14 10.34
C GLY A 336 16.64 -3.09 9.90
N HIS A 337 16.27 -4.33 9.57
CA HIS A 337 17.18 -5.36 9.10
C HIS A 337 16.62 -6.05 7.85
N LEU A 338 17.45 -6.15 6.82
CA LEU A 338 17.13 -6.83 5.56
C LEU A 338 17.97 -8.10 5.39
N VAL A 339 17.29 -9.16 5.02
CA VAL A 339 17.88 -10.44 4.66
C VAL A 339 17.58 -10.72 3.19
N PRO A 340 18.48 -11.37 2.43
CA PRO A 340 18.19 -11.79 1.07
C PRO A 340 16.89 -12.60 0.99
N GLU A 341 16.09 -12.33 -0.03
CA GLU A 341 14.80 -13.00 -0.23
C GLU A 341 14.96 -14.52 -0.30
N GLY A 342 14.11 -15.25 0.41
CA GLY A 342 14.13 -16.71 0.48
C GLY A 342 15.22 -17.33 1.38
N ASN A 343 16.13 -16.54 1.96
CA ASN A 343 17.16 -17.07 2.85
C ASN A 343 16.63 -17.21 4.29
N ALA A 344 15.89 -18.31 4.53
CA ALA A 344 15.30 -18.62 5.84
C ALA A 344 16.36 -18.77 6.94
N ILE A 345 17.50 -19.39 6.64
CA ILE A 345 18.58 -19.61 7.62
C ILE A 345 19.09 -18.27 8.12
N ARG A 346 19.40 -17.35 7.20
CA ARG A 346 19.90 -16.02 7.57
C ARG A 346 18.84 -15.20 8.34
N PHE A 347 17.55 -15.36 7.98
CA PHE A 347 16.47 -14.71 8.70
C PHE A 347 16.39 -15.16 10.16
N ILE A 348 16.44 -16.48 10.40
CA ILE A 348 16.42 -17.07 11.75
C ILE A 348 17.65 -16.64 12.55
N GLN A 349 18.85 -16.68 11.94
CA GLN A 349 20.09 -16.22 12.59
C GLN A 349 20.02 -14.73 12.98
N THR A 350 19.47 -13.90 12.09
CA THR A 350 19.33 -12.46 12.38
C THR A 350 18.31 -12.22 13.50
N ALA A 351 17.20 -12.96 13.53
CA ALA A 351 16.23 -12.86 14.61
C ALA A 351 16.85 -13.24 15.97
N LEU A 352 17.68 -14.29 16.02
CA LEU A 352 18.39 -14.68 17.25
C LEU A 352 19.43 -13.61 17.65
N ALA A 353 20.21 -13.11 16.71
CA ALA A 353 21.19 -12.06 16.97
C ALA A 353 20.54 -10.80 17.58
N LEU A 354 19.38 -10.39 17.05
CA LEU A 354 18.60 -9.29 17.63
C LEU A 354 18.15 -9.57 19.04
N ALA A 355 17.68 -10.80 19.33
CA ALA A 355 17.29 -11.19 20.68
C ALA A 355 18.47 -11.18 21.67
N ASP A 356 19.68 -11.49 21.18
CA ASP A 356 20.93 -11.47 21.97
C ASP A 356 21.43 -10.04 22.25
N THR A 357 21.00 -9.05 21.47
CA THR A 357 21.48 -7.65 21.56
C THR A 357 20.31 -6.66 21.68
N PRO A 358 19.61 -6.58 22.85
CA PRO A 358 18.47 -5.67 23.03
C PRO A 358 18.81 -4.20 22.74
N GLN A 359 20.06 -3.77 22.96
CA GLN A 359 20.52 -2.42 22.66
C GLN A 359 20.44 -2.08 21.17
N ASP A 360 20.72 -3.05 20.29
CA ASP A 360 20.61 -2.87 18.85
C ASP A 360 19.15 -2.73 18.42
N ILE A 361 18.24 -3.48 19.06
CA ILE A 361 16.79 -3.32 18.87
C ILE A 361 16.38 -1.87 19.20
N ASP A 362 16.82 -1.33 20.35
CA ASP A 362 16.47 0.02 20.78
C ASP A 362 17.04 1.12 19.85
N ILE A 363 18.24 0.93 19.32
CA ILE A 363 18.84 1.85 18.34
C ILE A 363 18.00 1.92 17.08
N VAL A 364 17.67 0.76 16.52
CA VAL A 364 16.88 0.63 15.28
C VAL A 364 15.47 1.18 15.48
N ARG A 365 14.81 0.85 16.59
CA ARG A 365 13.46 1.33 16.93
C ARG A 365 13.36 2.86 16.96
N ARG A 366 14.36 3.53 17.53
CA ARG A 366 14.39 5.01 17.58
C ARG A 366 14.48 5.66 16.20
N GLN A 367 15.08 4.98 15.21
CA GLN A 367 15.20 5.48 13.85
C GLN A 367 14.06 5.05 12.93
N ALA A 368 13.29 4.00 13.28
CA ALA A 368 12.26 3.44 12.44
C ALA A 368 11.14 4.45 12.13
N ALA A 369 10.48 5.00 13.15
CA ALA A 369 9.37 5.94 12.95
C ALA A 369 9.77 7.25 12.23
N PRO A 370 10.87 7.94 12.57
CA PRO A 370 11.32 9.12 11.82
C PRO A 370 11.59 8.84 10.35
N SER A 371 12.11 7.66 10.01
CA SER A 371 12.50 7.32 8.64
C SER A 371 11.30 7.19 7.68
N VAL A 372 10.09 6.95 8.19
CA VAL A 372 8.86 6.83 7.40
C VAL A 372 7.91 8.03 7.54
N ALA A 373 8.29 9.07 8.27
CA ALA A 373 7.46 10.26 8.47
C ALA A 373 7.02 10.93 7.15
N ARG A 374 7.87 10.88 6.10
CA ARG A 374 7.56 11.40 4.77
C ARG A 374 6.53 10.58 3.99
N LEU A 375 6.17 9.38 4.48
CA LEU A 375 5.14 8.55 3.90
C LEU A 375 3.75 8.84 4.50
N ASP A 376 3.60 9.91 5.25
CA ASP A 376 2.29 10.34 5.71
C ASP A 376 1.33 10.54 4.52
N TRP A 377 0.07 10.17 4.74
CA TRP A 377 -0.94 10.21 3.68
C TRP A 377 -1.11 11.60 3.06
N ALA A 378 -0.91 12.68 3.81
CA ALA A 378 -1.01 14.03 3.28
C ALA A 378 0.00 14.23 2.13
N HIS A 379 1.27 13.87 2.33
CA HIS A 379 2.31 14.00 1.31
C HIS A 379 2.06 13.09 0.10
N VAL A 380 1.59 11.84 0.33
CA VAL A 380 1.28 10.91 -0.77
C VAL A 380 0.11 11.41 -1.62
N GLN A 381 -0.90 11.97 -0.97
CA GLN A 381 -2.07 12.56 -1.66
C GLN A 381 -1.70 13.81 -2.45
N ASP A 382 -0.82 14.68 -1.91
CA ASP A 382 -0.32 15.86 -2.62
C ASP A 382 0.48 15.44 -3.86
N ALA A 383 1.38 14.47 -3.75
CA ALA A 383 2.14 13.92 -4.87
C ALA A 383 1.24 13.26 -5.94
N PHE A 384 0.15 12.62 -5.50
CA PHE A 384 -0.85 12.07 -6.42
C PHE A 384 -1.54 13.16 -7.22
N VAL A 385 -2.04 14.21 -6.54
CA VAL A 385 -2.70 15.36 -7.19
C VAL A 385 -1.74 16.07 -8.16
N GLU A 386 -0.48 16.26 -7.78
CA GLU A 386 0.55 16.85 -8.65
C GLU A 386 0.76 16.01 -9.91
N THR A 387 0.84 14.68 -9.76
CA THR A 387 0.93 13.77 -10.90
C THR A 387 -0.27 13.88 -11.83
N LEU A 388 -1.49 13.96 -11.28
CA LEU A 388 -2.70 14.14 -12.07
C LEU A 388 -2.69 15.48 -12.85
N ARG A 389 -2.29 16.57 -12.18
CA ARG A 389 -2.18 17.90 -12.82
C ARG A 389 -1.15 17.91 -13.94
N SER A 390 -0.01 17.27 -13.74
CA SER A 390 1.03 17.12 -14.77
C SER A 390 0.50 16.40 -16.00
N VAL A 391 -0.27 15.32 -15.82
CA VAL A 391 -0.88 14.57 -16.92
C VAL A 391 -1.97 15.38 -17.63
N ILE A 392 -2.79 16.15 -16.91
CA ILE A 392 -3.80 17.04 -17.50
C ILE A 392 -3.11 18.11 -18.38
N SER A 393 -2.11 18.81 -17.83
CA SER A 393 -1.36 19.84 -18.55
C SER A 393 -0.68 19.29 -19.81
N ALA A 394 -0.05 18.13 -19.73
CA ALA A 394 0.57 17.46 -20.89
C ALA A 394 -0.47 17.04 -21.95
N HIS A 395 -1.69 16.71 -21.52
CA HIS A 395 -2.78 16.36 -22.45
C HIS A 395 -3.35 17.60 -23.16
N GLU A 396 -3.43 18.74 -22.49
CA GLU A 396 -3.92 20.01 -23.05
C GLU A 396 -2.87 20.67 -23.95
N ASN A 397 -1.58 20.55 -23.62
CA ASN A 397 -0.46 21.19 -24.34
C ASN A 397 0.57 20.17 -24.85
N PRO A 398 0.23 19.30 -25.81
CA PRO A 398 1.11 18.22 -26.28
C PRO A 398 2.42 18.72 -26.93
N LEU A 399 2.46 19.96 -27.43
CA LEU A 399 3.66 20.56 -28.05
C LEU A 399 4.71 20.98 -27.00
N GLU A 400 4.32 21.37 -25.81
CA GLU A 400 5.24 21.69 -24.72
C GLU A 400 5.73 20.44 -24.00
N ALA A 401 4.89 19.42 -23.89
CA ALA A 401 5.25 18.12 -23.29
C ALA A 401 6.38 17.40 -24.06
N SER A 402 6.53 17.66 -25.37
CA SER A 402 7.61 17.08 -26.19
C SER A 402 8.98 17.74 -25.97
N LYS A 403 9.03 18.93 -25.36
CA LYS A 403 10.27 19.67 -25.07
C LYS A 403 10.80 19.48 -23.65
N GLY A 404 9.95 19.04 -22.74
CA GLY A 404 10.31 18.70 -21.37
C GLY A 404 10.20 17.20 -21.14
N THR A 405 11.31 16.48 -21.26
CA THR A 405 11.38 15.13 -20.67
C THR A 405 10.91 15.24 -19.24
N LEU A 406 9.85 14.52 -18.87
CA LEU A 406 9.35 14.43 -17.51
C LEU A 406 10.52 14.08 -16.58
N SER A 407 11.18 15.10 -16.02
CA SER A 407 12.15 14.96 -14.96
C SER A 407 11.37 14.57 -13.71
N THR A 408 11.14 13.27 -13.55
CA THR A 408 10.66 12.70 -12.30
C THR A 408 11.76 12.91 -11.27
N ARG A 409 11.69 14.00 -10.49
CA ARG A 409 12.46 14.08 -9.25
C ARG A 409 11.90 12.99 -8.32
N PRO A 410 12.68 11.99 -7.95
CA PRO A 410 12.25 11.03 -6.93
C PRO A 410 12.16 11.77 -5.59
N VAL A 411 11.06 11.57 -4.88
CA VAL A 411 10.85 12.04 -3.49
C VAL A 411 11.71 11.24 -2.50
N SER A 412 12.82 10.66 -2.95
CA SER A 412 13.77 9.95 -2.09
C SER A 412 15.17 9.99 -2.69
N GLN A 413 15.99 10.96 -2.26
CA GLN A 413 17.42 10.72 -2.19
C GLN A 413 17.78 10.37 -0.75
N PRO A 414 18.53 9.29 -0.48
CA PRO A 414 19.17 9.09 0.81
C PRO A 414 20.22 10.20 1.00
N ILE A 415 20.20 10.82 2.15
CA ILE A 415 21.26 11.71 2.60
C ILE A 415 22.46 10.80 2.92
N ALA A 416 23.61 11.13 2.33
CA ALA A 416 24.91 10.51 2.58
C ALA A 416 25.32 10.66 4.05
#